data_7e627baf79f10004c5b1f8d09537ccb3
#
_entry.id   7e627baf79f10004c5b1f8d09537ccb3
#
_cell.length_a   1.000
_cell.length_b   1.000
_cell.length_c   1.000
_cell.angle_alpha   90.00
_cell.angle_beta   90.00
_cell.angle_gamma   90.00
#
_symmetry.space_group_name_H-M   'P 1'
#
loop_
_entity.id
_entity.type
_entity.pdbx_description
1 polymer ?
#
loop_
_entity_poly.entity_id
_entity_poly.type
_entity_poly.pdbx_seq_one_letter_code
_entity_poly.pdbx_strand_id
1 'polypeptide(L)'
;MALLGDVVRSRNSNRSRVHGALLAAIDACNDAHPPLDPLRVTVGDEVQGVYATLGQAVVVMLRLRDELLGIAEVRCGLGGGDVRITL
;
A
#
# COMPACT_ATOMS: atom_id res chain seq x y z
N MET A 1 3.82 7.23 -11.63
CA MET A 1 2.55 6.62 -11.17
C MET A 1 2.50 6.67 -9.66
N ALA A 2 1.57 7.41 -9.11
CA ALA A 2 1.38 7.50 -7.68
C ALA A 2 0.44 6.39 -7.20
N LEU A 3 0.81 5.73 -6.09
CA LEU A 3 -0.02 4.77 -5.39
C LEU A 3 -0.51 5.42 -4.10
N LEU A 4 -1.82 5.39 -3.89
CA LEU A 4 -2.47 5.86 -2.66
C LEU A 4 -3.33 4.74 -2.12
N GLY A 5 -3.26 4.47 -0.82
CA GLY A 5 -4.06 3.42 -0.21
C GLY A 5 -4.50 3.77 1.19
N ASP A 6 -5.65 3.21 1.58
CA ASP A 6 -6.18 3.27 2.92
C ASP A 6 -6.30 1.87 3.50
N VAL A 7 -5.86 1.69 4.73
CA VAL A 7 -6.03 0.45 5.46
C VAL A 7 -7.35 0.47 6.20
N VAL A 8 -8.19 -0.52 5.89
CA VAL A 8 -9.49 -0.70 6.55
C VAL A 8 -9.37 -1.82 7.57
N ARG A 9 -9.70 -1.51 8.81
CA ARG A 9 -9.64 -2.47 9.93
C ARG A 9 -11.04 -2.92 10.32
N SER A 10 -11.17 -4.18 10.74
CA SER A 10 -12.39 -4.62 11.39
C SER A 10 -12.48 -4.01 12.81
N ARG A 11 -13.69 -3.99 13.38
CA ARG A 11 -13.91 -3.47 14.74
C ARG A 11 -13.11 -4.22 15.80
N ASN A 12 -12.84 -5.49 15.57
CA ASN A 12 -12.15 -6.37 16.51
C ASN A 12 -10.63 -6.40 16.28
N SER A 13 -10.11 -5.64 15.32
CA SER A 13 -8.69 -5.61 15.03
C SER A 13 -7.93 -4.83 16.10
N ASN A 14 -6.78 -5.38 16.51
CA ASN A 14 -5.85 -4.68 17.37
C ASN A 14 -5.10 -3.65 16.51
N ARG A 15 -5.23 -2.36 16.89
CA ARG A 15 -4.63 -1.26 16.13
C ARG A 15 -3.11 -1.40 16.02
N SER A 16 -2.43 -1.72 17.12
CA SER A 16 -0.97 -1.87 17.15
C SER A 16 -0.51 -3.02 16.27
N ARG A 17 -1.24 -4.13 16.28
CA ARG A 17 -0.93 -5.29 15.44
C ARG A 17 -1.08 -4.95 13.96
N VAL A 18 -2.16 -4.30 13.59
CA VAL A 18 -2.41 -3.89 12.20
C VAL A 18 -1.34 -2.91 11.74
N HIS A 19 -1.01 -1.92 12.57
CA HIS A 19 0.03 -0.94 12.25
C HIS A 19 1.40 -1.59 12.07
N GLY A 20 1.78 -2.50 12.98
CA GLY A 20 3.03 -3.24 12.87
C GLY A 20 3.11 -4.10 11.62
N ALA A 21 2.02 -4.79 11.28
CA ALA A 21 1.92 -5.58 10.06
C ALA A 21 2.02 -4.69 8.81
N LEU A 22 1.40 -3.51 8.85
CA LEU A 22 1.47 -2.54 7.75
C LEU A 22 2.91 -2.07 7.51
N LEU A 23 3.63 -1.71 8.56
CA LEU A 23 5.02 -1.27 8.44
C LEU A 23 5.92 -2.39 7.88
N ALA A 24 5.73 -3.62 8.34
CA ALA A 24 6.48 -4.77 7.83
C ALA A 24 6.16 -5.04 6.35
N ALA A 25 4.89 -4.93 5.96
CA ALA A 25 4.47 -5.10 4.57
C ALA A 25 5.07 -4.02 3.66
N ILE A 26 5.11 -2.78 4.14
CA ILE A 26 5.72 -1.66 3.42
C ILE A 26 7.21 -1.91 3.19
N ASP A 27 7.93 -2.34 4.22
CA ASP A 27 9.36 -2.65 4.10
C ASP A 27 9.60 -3.76 3.08
N ALA A 28 8.80 -4.82 3.11
CA ALA A 28 8.90 -5.92 2.15
C ALA A 28 8.64 -5.43 0.71
N CYS A 29 7.65 -4.57 0.52
CA CYS A 29 7.36 -3.99 -0.80
C CYS A 29 8.50 -3.11 -1.31
N ASN A 30 9.06 -2.26 -0.47
CA ASN A 30 10.16 -1.36 -0.84
C ASN A 30 11.42 -2.15 -1.19
N ASP A 31 11.70 -3.23 -0.47
CA ASP A 31 12.87 -4.09 -0.75
C ASP A 31 12.73 -4.85 -2.06
N ALA A 32 11.54 -5.40 -2.33
CA ALA A 32 11.31 -6.21 -3.52
C ALA A 32 11.12 -5.38 -4.79
N HIS A 33 10.58 -4.16 -4.66
CA HIS A 33 10.19 -3.31 -5.79
C HIS A 33 10.66 -1.87 -5.54
N PRO A 34 11.92 -1.53 -5.89
CA PRO A 34 12.46 -0.19 -5.64
C PRO A 34 11.60 0.92 -6.25
N PRO A 35 11.07 1.83 -5.46
CA PRO A 35 10.23 2.92 -5.95
C PRO A 35 11.03 4.17 -6.31
N LEU A 36 10.41 5.10 -7.02
CA LEU A 36 10.95 6.45 -7.20
C LEU A 36 10.85 7.24 -5.90
N ASP A 37 9.72 7.08 -5.20
CA ASP A 37 9.49 7.65 -3.88
C ASP A 37 8.98 6.51 -3.00
N PRO A 38 9.63 6.22 -1.86
CA PRO A 38 9.31 5.04 -1.07
C PRO A 38 7.86 4.99 -0.61
N LEU A 39 7.30 3.78 -0.62
CA LEU A 39 6.01 3.53 0.00
C LEU A 39 6.12 3.83 1.50
N ARG A 40 5.22 4.64 2.01
CA ARG A 40 5.24 5.07 3.42
C ARG A 40 3.84 5.37 3.94
N VAL A 41 3.70 5.30 5.24
CA VAL A 41 2.49 5.78 5.93
C VAL A 41 2.56 7.29 6.00
N THR A 42 1.48 7.98 5.63
CA THR A 42 1.40 9.45 5.68
C THR A 42 0.54 9.93 6.84
N VAL A 43 -0.77 9.83 6.74
CA VAL A 43 -1.70 10.26 7.79
C VAL A 43 -2.54 9.08 8.22
N GLY A 44 -2.51 8.76 9.52
CA GLY A 44 -3.29 7.65 10.06
C GLY A 44 -2.94 6.31 9.40
N ASP A 45 -3.90 5.71 8.71
CA ASP A 45 -3.75 4.44 8.01
C ASP A 45 -3.59 4.62 6.50
N GLU A 46 -3.21 5.81 6.04
CA GLU A 46 -3.00 6.11 4.63
C GLU A 46 -1.56 5.83 4.23
N VAL A 47 -1.39 5.22 3.05
CA VAL A 47 -0.08 4.94 2.49
C VAL A 47 0.09 5.61 1.13
N GLN A 48 1.30 6.01 0.81
CA GLN A 48 1.65 6.64 -0.46
C GLN A 48 3.00 6.15 -0.96
N GLY A 49 3.13 6.07 -2.27
CA GLY A 49 4.40 5.78 -2.93
C GLY A 49 4.35 6.21 -4.39
N VAL A 50 5.51 6.33 -5.03
CA VAL A 50 5.60 6.69 -6.45
C VAL A 50 6.47 5.66 -7.16
N TYR A 51 6.00 5.17 -8.31
CA TYR A 51 6.66 4.15 -9.10
C TYR A 51 6.87 4.64 -10.54
N ALA A 52 7.90 4.12 -11.18
CA ALA A 52 8.26 4.54 -12.54
C ALA A 52 7.21 4.13 -13.57
N THR A 53 6.53 2.99 -13.36
CA THR A 53 5.55 2.46 -14.31
C THR A 53 4.26 2.03 -13.63
N LEU A 54 3.18 2.00 -14.40
CA LEU A 54 1.90 1.45 -13.95
C LEU A 54 2.05 -0.01 -13.52
N GLY A 55 2.79 -0.81 -14.28
CA GLY A 55 3.01 -2.23 -13.97
C GLY A 55 3.65 -2.43 -12.60
N GLN A 56 4.69 -1.66 -12.29
CA GLN A 56 5.33 -1.71 -10.97
C GLN A 56 4.36 -1.35 -9.85
N ALA A 57 3.59 -0.28 -10.03
CA ALA A 57 2.62 0.15 -9.04
C ALA A 57 1.54 -0.91 -8.78
N VAL A 58 1.05 -1.57 -9.83
CA VAL A 58 0.07 -2.66 -9.70
C VAL A 58 0.66 -3.84 -8.94
N VAL A 59 1.88 -4.25 -9.26
CA VAL A 59 2.56 -5.36 -8.57
C VAL A 59 2.72 -5.05 -7.08
N VAL A 60 3.15 -3.84 -6.74
CA VAL A 60 3.30 -3.43 -5.34
C VAL A 60 1.96 -3.41 -4.61
N MET A 61 0.92 -2.92 -5.26
CA MET A 61 -0.43 -2.89 -4.69
C MET A 61 -0.93 -4.30 -4.36
N LEU A 62 -0.74 -5.25 -5.27
CA LEU A 62 -1.11 -6.65 -5.06
C LEU A 62 -0.24 -7.29 -3.96
N ARG A 63 1.03 -6.98 -3.93
CA ARG A 63 1.95 -7.46 -2.89
C ARG A 63 1.54 -6.95 -1.52
N LEU A 64 1.23 -5.67 -1.41
CA LEU A 64 0.77 -5.07 -0.16
C LEU A 64 -0.51 -5.75 0.35
N ARG A 65 -1.45 -6.00 -0.55
CA ARG A 65 -2.68 -6.72 -0.22
C ARG A 65 -2.38 -8.12 0.30
N ASP A 66 -1.49 -8.86 -0.35
CA ASP A 66 -1.12 -10.22 0.06
C ASP A 66 -0.45 -10.24 1.42
N GLU A 67 0.47 -9.31 1.68
CA GLU A 67 1.18 -9.22 2.96
C GLU A 67 0.24 -8.94 4.13
N LEU A 68 -0.89 -8.27 3.86
CA LEU A 68 -1.89 -7.94 4.88
C LEU A 68 -3.09 -8.89 4.89
N LEU A 69 -3.07 -9.93 4.06
CA LEU A 69 -4.17 -10.87 3.96
C LEU A 69 -4.45 -11.53 5.32
N GLY A 70 -5.72 -11.51 5.75
CA GLY A 70 -6.14 -12.03 7.04
C GLY A 70 -5.91 -11.08 8.22
N ILE A 71 -5.26 -9.94 8.00
CA ILE A 71 -4.97 -8.94 9.04
C ILE A 71 -5.78 -7.67 8.83
N ALA A 72 -5.77 -7.15 7.61
CA ALA A 72 -6.48 -5.93 7.25
C ALA A 72 -6.77 -5.89 5.76
N GLU A 73 -7.78 -5.12 5.40
CA GLU A 73 -8.10 -4.84 4.00
C GLU A 73 -7.42 -3.53 3.58
N VAL A 74 -6.89 -3.51 2.36
CA VAL A 74 -6.30 -2.30 1.79
C VAL A 74 -7.10 -1.89 0.57
N ARG A 75 -7.51 -0.64 0.53
CA ARG A 75 -8.15 -0.03 -0.64
C ARG A 75 -7.15 0.89 -1.29
N CYS A 76 -6.81 0.61 -2.54
CA CYS A 76 -5.78 1.33 -3.27
C CYS A 76 -6.32 2.01 -4.50
N GLY A 77 -5.72 3.15 -4.82
CA GLY A 77 -5.90 3.84 -6.09
C GLY A 77 -4.54 4.12 -6.72
N LEU A 78 -4.49 4.10 -8.04
CA LEU A 78 -3.32 4.46 -8.82
C LEU A 78 -3.67 5.66 -9.69
N GLY A 79 -2.79 6.65 -9.74
CA GLY A 79 -2.99 7.84 -10.56
C GLY A 79 -1.70 8.36 -11.14
N GLY A 80 -1.75 8.80 -12.39
CA GLY A 80 -0.63 9.43 -13.08
C GLY A 80 -1.07 9.95 -14.44
N GLY A 81 -0.85 11.24 -14.70
CA GLY A 81 -1.37 11.86 -15.90
C GLY A 81 -2.90 11.72 -15.97
N ASP A 82 -3.39 11.12 -17.05
CA ASP A 82 -4.83 10.91 -17.26
C ASP A 82 -5.30 9.51 -16.84
N VAL A 83 -4.43 8.70 -16.26
CA VAL A 83 -4.74 7.33 -15.86
C VAL A 83 -5.10 7.28 -14.38
N ARG A 84 -6.23 6.64 -14.06
CA ARG A 84 -6.66 6.41 -12.69
C ARG A 84 -7.27 5.02 -12.58
N ILE A 85 -6.75 4.19 -11.67
CA ILE A 85 -7.22 2.83 -11.41
C ILE A 85 -7.49 2.71 -9.92
N THR A 86 -8.64 2.11 -9.57
CA THR A 86 -9.01 1.86 -8.17
C THR A 86 -9.31 0.38 -8.00
N LEU A 87 -8.74 -0.20 -6.96
CA LEU A 87 -9.02 -1.58 -6.57
C LEU A 87 -9.56 -1.64 -5.15
#